data_2f00cb8a4e93175e6c5c851e2acac117
#
_entry.id   2f00cb8a4e93175e6c5c851e2acac117
#
_cell.length_a   1.000
_cell.length_b   1.000
_cell.length_c   1.000
_cell.angle_alpha   90.00
_cell.angle_beta   90.00
_cell.angle_gamma   90.00
#
_symmetry.space_group_name_H-M   'P 1'
#
loop_
_entity.id
_entity.type
_entity.pdbx_description
1 polymer ?
#
loop_
_entity_poly.entity_id
_entity_poly.type
_entity_poly.pdbx_seq_one_letter_code
_entity_poly.pdbx_strand_id
1 'polypeptide(L)' 'MSTCSPEQIVDRLRAEFREMPDMRLTLEQVQRLCGIEPPLCERALQTLVEAKFLRLGSDGAYVLFGP' A
#
# COMPACT_ATOMS: atom_id res chain seq x y z
N MET A 1 -9.14 18.12 -11.49
CA MET A 1 -9.41 17.04 -11.39
C MET A 1 -8.53 16.06 -10.97
N SER A 2 -8.66 15.43 -10.07
CA SER A 2 -7.74 14.57 -9.59
C SER A 2 -8.20 13.21 -9.72
N THR A 3 -7.63 12.53 -10.59
CA THR A 3 -7.86 11.15 -10.62
C THR A 3 -6.69 10.53 -9.97
N CYS A 4 -6.90 9.79 -8.95
CA CYS A 4 -5.84 9.03 -8.33
C CYS A 4 -5.52 7.86 -9.22
N SER A 5 -4.41 7.94 -9.89
CA SER A 5 -3.95 6.78 -10.66
C SER A 5 -3.30 5.78 -9.71
N PRO A 6 -3.22 4.52 -10.09
CA PRO A 6 -2.53 3.53 -9.26
C PRO A 6 -1.10 3.91 -8.95
N GLU A 7 -0.44 4.60 -9.87
CA GLU A 7 0.93 5.02 -9.66
C GLU A 7 1.05 6.02 -8.52
N GLN A 8 0.10 6.95 -8.44
CA GLN A 8 0.11 7.93 -7.36
C GLN A 8 -0.08 7.26 -6.01
N ILE A 9 -0.96 6.26 -5.98
CA ILE A 9 -1.21 5.54 -4.76
C ILE A 9 0.04 4.76 -4.34
N VAL A 10 0.68 4.12 -5.30
CA VAL A 10 1.92 3.40 -5.04
C VAL A 10 2.97 4.33 -4.45
N ASP A 11 3.14 5.50 -5.06
CA ASP A 11 4.13 6.46 -4.57
C ASP A 11 3.80 6.92 -3.16
N ARG A 12 2.53 7.16 -2.88
CA ARG A 12 2.12 7.60 -1.56
C ARG A 12 2.39 6.52 -0.52
N LEU A 13 2.04 5.28 -0.83
CA LEU A 13 2.27 4.20 0.11
C LEU A 13 3.75 3.98 0.35
N ARG A 14 4.55 4.09 -0.70
CA ARG A 14 5.99 3.96 -0.52
C ARG A 14 6.53 5.00 0.43
N ALA A 15 6.07 6.24 0.28
CA ALA A 15 6.53 7.32 1.15
C ALA A 15 6.12 7.05 2.60
N GLU A 16 4.88 6.61 2.80
CA GLU A 16 4.39 6.35 4.14
C GLU A 16 5.18 5.25 4.83
N PHE A 17 5.43 4.16 4.11
CA PHE A 17 6.17 3.05 4.69
C PHE A 17 7.63 3.40 4.92
N ARG A 18 8.19 4.28 4.11
CA ARG A 18 9.56 4.72 4.33
C ARG A 18 9.69 5.53 5.62
N GLU A 19 8.68 6.34 5.90
CA GLU A 19 8.70 7.14 7.12
C GLU A 19 8.45 6.29 8.35
N MET A 20 7.63 5.26 8.21
CA MET A 20 7.31 4.41 9.33
C MET A 20 7.50 2.95 8.94
N PRO A 21 8.75 2.49 8.97
CA PRO A 21 9.03 1.12 8.48
C PRO A 21 8.33 0.02 9.25
N ASP A 22 7.95 0.29 10.50
CA ASP A 22 7.26 -0.71 11.30
C ASP A 22 5.76 -0.68 11.13
N MET A 23 5.26 0.18 10.25
CA MET A 23 3.84 0.32 10.05
C MET A 23 3.23 -0.92 9.41
N ARG A 24 2.02 -1.20 9.81
CA ARG A 24 1.28 -2.33 9.26
C ARG A 24 -0.08 -1.80 8.83
N LEU A 25 -0.44 -2.06 7.60
CA LEU A 25 -1.71 -1.58 7.06
C LEU A 25 -2.47 -2.72 6.41
N THR A 26 -3.74 -2.85 6.77
CA THR A 26 -4.63 -3.77 6.06
C THR A 26 -5.20 -3.05 4.86
N LEU A 27 -5.86 -3.81 3.98
CA LEU A 27 -6.50 -3.21 2.82
C LEU A 27 -7.50 -2.15 3.23
N GLU A 28 -8.27 -2.41 4.28
CA GLU A 28 -9.24 -1.44 4.75
C GLU A 28 -8.59 -0.14 5.20
N GLN A 29 -7.46 -0.27 5.88
CA GLN A 29 -6.76 0.90 6.36
C GLN A 29 -6.18 1.70 5.20
N VAL A 30 -5.69 1.02 4.18
CA VAL A 30 -5.19 1.70 3.00
C VAL A 30 -6.32 2.44 2.29
N GLN A 31 -7.49 1.82 2.21
CA GLN A 31 -8.63 2.48 1.62
C GLN A 31 -8.97 3.78 2.34
N ARG A 32 -8.96 3.74 3.66
CA ARG A 32 -9.26 4.93 4.44
C ARG A 32 -8.19 6.00 4.26
N LEU A 33 -6.95 5.57 4.20
CA LEU A 33 -5.85 6.50 4.05
C LEU A 33 -5.90 7.20 2.70
N CYS A 34 -6.14 6.46 1.65
CA CYS A 34 -6.12 7.00 0.30
C CYS A 34 -7.47 7.49 -0.19
N GLY A 35 -8.56 7.02 0.41
CA GLY A 35 -9.89 7.44 0.01
C GLY A 35 -10.28 7.00 -1.38
N ILE A 36 -9.83 5.82 -1.79
CA ILE A 36 -10.09 5.32 -3.13
C ILE A 36 -10.82 4.00 -3.09
N GLU A 37 -11.25 3.57 -4.26
CA GLU A 37 -12.02 2.34 -4.39
C GLU A 37 -11.15 1.11 -4.14
N PRO A 38 -11.74 0.05 -3.59
CA PRO A 38 -10.98 -1.16 -3.27
C PRO A 38 -10.16 -1.74 -4.41
N PRO A 39 -10.67 -1.84 -5.64
CA PRO A 39 -9.86 -2.42 -6.72
C PRO A 39 -8.57 -1.66 -6.97
N LEU A 40 -8.59 -0.34 -6.84
CA LEU A 40 -7.39 0.46 -7.05
C LEU A 40 -6.40 0.27 -5.90
N CYS A 41 -6.91 0.16 -4.68
CA CYS A 41 -6.05 -0.11 -3.53
C CYS A 41 -5.36 -1.45 -3.68
N GLU A 42 -6.10 -2.47 -4.08
CA GLU A 42 -5.53 -3.79 -4.25
C GLU A 42 -4.46 -3.81 -5.31
N ARG A 43 -4.69 -3.09 -6.40
CA ARG A 43 -3.70 -3.05 -7.47
C ARG A 43 -2.42 -2.38 -7.01
N ALA A 44 -2.55 -1.26 -6.29
CA ALA A 44 -1.38 -0.56 -5.80
C ALA A 44 -0.59 -1.43 -4.83
N LEU A 45 -1.29 -2.08 -3.91
CA LEU A 45 -0.63 -2.95 -2.95
C LEU A 45 0.03 -4.13 -3.64
N GLN A 46 -0.64 -4.71 -4.61
CA GLN A 46 -0.07 -5.83 -5.33
C GLN A 46 1.17 -5.43 -6.10
N THR A 47 1.15 -4.24 -6.71
CA THR A 47 2.32 -3.73 -7.40
C THR A 47 3.51 -3.64 -6.46
N LEU A 48 3.28 -3.14 -5.24
CA LEU A 48 4.35 -3.03 -4.27
C LEU A 48 4.83 -4.39 -3.79
N VAL A 49 3.92 -5.35 -3.65
CA VAL A 49 4.31 -6.69 -3.26
C VAL A 49 5.14 -7.34 -4.35
N GLU A 50 4.74 -7.17 -5.61
CA GLU A 50 5.48 -7.75 -6.72
C GLU A 50 6.85 -7.12 -6.88
N ALA A 51 6.97 -5.84 -6.54
CA ALA A 51 8.25 -5.14 -6.57
C ALA A 51 9.10 -5.47 -5.36
N LYS A 52 8.59 -6.31 -4.46
CA LYS A 52 9.27 -6.72 -3.24
C LYS A 52 9.55 -5.55 -2.31
N PHE A 53 8.71 -4.54 -2.40
CA PHE A 53 8.76 -3.42 -1.47
C PHE A 53 7.92 -3.74 -0.23
N LEU A 54 6.79 -4.42 -0.42
CA LEU A 54 5.92 -4.83 0.67
C LEU A 54 5.71 -6.35 0.62
N ARG A 55 5.24 -6.88 1.73
CA ARG A 55 4.79 -8.26 1.75
C ARG A 55 3.50 -8.33 2.55
N LEU A 56 2.68 -9.31 2.22
CA LEU A 56 1.44 -9.52 2.92
C LEU A 56 1.66 -10.54 4.03
N GLY A 57 1.42 -10.13 5.25
CA GLY A 57 1.55 -11.02 6.38
C GLY A 57 0.39 -11.99 6.48
N SER A 58 0.55 -13.01 7.29
CA SER A 58 -0.50 -14.01 7.45
C SER A 58 -1.73 -13.45 8.12
N ASP A 59 -1.61 -12.33 8.79
CA ASP A 59 -2.75 -11.68 9.44
C ASP A 59 -3.48 -10.73 8.50
N GLY A 60 -3.09 -10.66 7.25
CA GLY A 60 -3.76 -9.79 6.29
C GLY A 60 -3.24 -8.37 6.24
N ALA A 61 -2.19 -8.07 6.97
CA ALA A 61 -1.62 -6.73 6.97
C ALA A 61 -0.40 -6.68 6.06
N TYR A 62 -0.25 -5.55 5.37
CA TYR A 62 0.91 -5.32 4.52
C TYR A 62 2.01 -4.65 5.32
N VAL A 63 3.22 -5.13 5.18
CA VAL A 63 4.37 -4.57 5.88
C VAL A 63 5.51 -4.45 4.89
N LEU A 64 6.52 -3.67 5.26
CA LEU A 64 7.69 -3.56 4.41
C LEU A 64 8.35 -4.92 4.26
N PHE A 65 8.73 -5.22 3.01
CA PHE A 65 9.44 -6.45 2.71
C PHE A 65 10.89 -6.16 3.07
N GLY A 66 11.34 -6.65 4.16
CA GLY A 66 12.65 -6.28 4.58
C GLY A 66 13.47 -7.46 4.99
N PRO A 67 14.72 -7.24 5.21
CA PRO A 67 15.58 -8.29 5.72
C PRO A 67 15.20 -8.67 7.12
#